data_f4d6a532b4ea6ac5a6e467323fb8e9b3
#
_entry.id   f4d6a532b4ea6ac5a6e467323fb8e9b3
#
_cell.length_a   1.000
_cell.length_b   1.000
_cell.length_c   1.000
_cell.angle_alpha   90.00
_cell.angle_beta   90.00
_cell.angle_gamma   90.00
#
_symmetry.space_group_name_H-M   'P 1'
#
loop_
_entity.id
_entity.type
_entity.pdbx_description
1 polymer ?
#
loop_
_entity_poly.entity_id
_entity_poly.type
_entity_poly.pdbx_seq_one_letter_code
_entity_poly.pdbx_strand_id
1 'polypeptide(L)'
;PKGYSITMKGEMESIQETTGQIGLMLLLAVAFMYLIMVAQFQSLLSPFIIMFTIPLAFTGGLFALYFTGNEVSVVAMIGFVMLAGIIVNNGIVMVDFINQLRRGGMEKKDAIIESGKTRLRPILMTALTTILSMSTMAVGLGEGSEMMQPMAIVTVGGLLYGTLLTLIVVPCI
;
A
#
# COMPACT_ATOMS: atom_id res chain seq x y z
N PRO A 1 31.69 -29.37 -11.78
CA PRO A 1 31.28 -28.85 -13.05
C PRO A 1 31.04 -27.34 -13.02
N LYS A 2 31.90 -26.66 -13.77
CA LYS A 2 31.96 -25.20 -13.79
C LYS A 2 30.68 -24.52 -14.38
N GLY A 3 29.88 -25.28 -15.14
CA GLY A 3 28.66 -24.78 -15.75
C GLY A 3 27.51 -24.48 -14.75
N TYR A 4 27.40 -25.28 -13.72
CA TYR A 4 26.35 -25.08 -12.71
C TYR A 4 26.56 -23.84 -11.85
N SER A 5 27.79 -23.54 -11.48
CA SER A 5 28.13 -22.37 -10.68
C SER A 5 27.90 -21.06 -11.43
N ILE A 6 28.11 -21.05 -12.75
CA ILE A 6 27.88 -19.87 -13.62
C ILE A 6 26.36 -19.59 -13.75
N THR A 7 25.56 -20.64 -13.93
CA THR A 7 24.10 -20.51 -14.04
C THR A 7 23.47 -19.98 -12.76
N MET A 8 23.89 -20.49 -11.60
CA MET A 8 23.39 -20.01 -10.31
C MET A 8 23.78 -18.55 -10.05
N LYS A 9 25.01 -18.15 -10.40
CA LYS A 9 25.44 -16.75 -10.32
C LYS A 9 24.61 -15.85 -11.23
N GLY A 10 24.32 -16.28 -12.46
CA GLY A 10 23.50 -15.55 -13.40
C GLY A 10 22.07 -15.32 -12.88
N GLU A 11 21.46 -16.33 -12.27
CA GLU A 11 20.13 -16.22 -11.68
C GLU A 11 20.14 -15.28 -10.47
N MET A 12 21.09 -15.40 -9.58
CA MET A 12 21.22 -14.51 -8.41
C MET A 12 21.48 -13.07 -8.82
N GLU A 13 22.33 -12.86 -9.81
CA GLU A 13 22.61 -11.52 -10.35
C GLU A 13 21.36 -10.92 -10.98
N SER A 14 20.61 -11.69 -11.76
CA SER A 14 19.35 -11.28 -12.35
C SER A 14 18.30 -10.92 -11.29
N ILE A 15 18.19 -11.69 -10.21
CA ILE A 15 17.30 -11.42 -9.09
C ILE A 15 17.71 -10.12 -8.40
N GLN A 16 19.00 -9.90 -8.15
CA GLN A 16 19.51 -8.68 -7.54
C GLN A 16 19.24 -7.45 -8.39
N GLU A 17 19.47 -7.54 -9.70
CA GLU A 17 19.17 -6.45 -10.64
C GLU A 17 17.68 -6.13 -10.65
N THR A 18 16.82 -7.16 -10.74
CA THR A 18 15.37 -7.00 -10.73
C THR A 18 14.90 -6.36 -9.42
N THR A 19 15.42 -6.83 -8.29
CA THR A 19 15.08 -6.26 -6.97
C THR A 19 15.50 -4.80 -6.87
N GLY A 20 16.69 -4.46 -7.37
CA GLY A 20 17.19 -3.09 -7.41
C GLY A 20 16.33 -2.19 -8.29
N GLN A 21 15.92 -2.70 -9.46
CA GLN A 21 15.02 -1.95 -10.36
C GLN A 21 13.65 -1.72 -9.75
N ILE A 22 13.06 -2.71 -9.10
CA ILE A 22 11.78 -2.57 -8.41
C ILE A 22 11.90 -1.57 -7.27
N GLY A 23 12.97 -1.63 -6.49
CA GLY A 23 13.24 -0.66 -5.42
C GLY A 23 13.36 0.76 -5.95
N LEU A 24 14.06 0.95 -7.07
CA LEU A 24 14.18 2.24 -7.73
C LEU A 24 12.83 2.74 -8.26
N MET A 25 12.06 1.87 -8.89
CA MET A 25 10.72 2.20 -9.39
C MET A 25 9.78 2.59 -8.26
N LEU A 26 9.83 1.86 -7.13
CA LEU A 26 9.05 2.18 -5.95
C LEU A 26 9.43 3.57 -5.40
N LEU A 27 10.71 3.84 -5.29
CA LEU A 27 11.21 5.14 -4.80
C LEU A 27 10.78 6.28 -5.72
N LEU A 28 10.90 6.11 -7.04
CA LEU A 28 10.44 7.09 -8.02
C LEU A 28 8.93 7.28 -7.97
N ALA A 29 8.17 6.20 -7.85
CA ALA A 29 6.71 6.26 -7.73
C ALA A 29 6.29 7.03 -6.49
N VAL A 30 6.92 6.78 -5.35
CA VAL A 30 6.67 7.50 -4.09
C VAL A 30 7.03 8.97 -4.25
N ALA A 31 8.17 9.29 -4.86
CA ALA A 31 8.60 10.67 -5.11
C ALA A 31 7.61 11.42 -6.01
N PHE A 32 7.18 10.82 -7.11
CA PHE A 32 6.19 11.42 -8.01
C PHE A 32 4.84 11.59 -7.33
N MET A 33 4.38 10.60 -6.57
CA MET A 33 3.14 10.72 -5.79
C MET A 33 3.21 11.89 -4.82
N TYR A 34 4.33 12.04 -4.12
CA TYR A 34 4.54 13.15 -3.19
C TYR A 34 4.47 14.51 -3.91
N LEU A 35 5.16 14.65 -5.05
CA LEU A 35 5.14 15.88 -5.84
C LEU A 35 3.73 16.22 -6.34
N ILE A 36 3.01 15.24 -6.84
CA ILE A 36 1.62 15.43 -7.31
C ILE A 36 0.72 15.84 -6.14
N MET A 37 0.86 15.21 -4.99
CA MET A 37 0.08 15.56 -3.80
C MET A 37 0.40 16.96 -3.29
N VAL A 38 1.67 17.36 -3.29
CA VAL A 38 2.07 18.74 -2.94
C VAL A 38 1.41 19.76 -3.87
N ALA A 39 1.42 19.47 -5.18
CA ALA A 39 0.80 20.35 -6.17
C ALA A 39 -0.73 20.42 -5.98
N GLN A 40 -1.37 19.30 -5.65
CA GLN A 40 -2.82 19.22 -5.49
C GLN A 40 -3.31 19.86 -4.19
N PHE A 41 -2.65 19.61 -3.08
CA PHE A 41 -3.05 20.14 -1.77
C PHE A 41 -2.48 21.53 -1.47
N GLN A 42 -1.50 21.99 -2.24
CA GLN A 42 -0.79 23.26 -2.00
C GLN A 42 -0.24 23.36 -0.57
N SER A 43 0.15 22.22 0.00
CA SER A 43 0.68 22.08 1.35
C SER A 43 1.74 21.01 1.35
N LEU A 44 2.76 21.17 2.19
CA LEU A 44 3.80 20.15 2.40
C LEU A 44 3.41 19.17 3.51
N LEU A 45 2.53 19.60 4.42
CA LEU A 45 2.16 18.80 5.59
C LEU A 45 1.18 17.68 5.25
N SER A 46 0.15 17.96 4.46
CA SER A 46 -0.87 16.96 4.10
C SER A 46 -0.29 15.76 3.35
N PRO A 47 0.54 15.94 2.31
CA PRO A 47 1.21 14.82 1.67
C PRO A 47 2.12 14.04 2.62
N PHE A 48 2.80 14.72 3.53
CA PHE A 48 3.69 14.08 4.51
C PHE A 48 2.91 13.13 5.44
N ILE A 49 1.74 13.56 5.90
CA ILE A 49 0.85 12.74 6.72
C ILE A 49 0.42 11.47 5.98
N ILE A 50 0.02 11.62 4.70
CA ILE A 50 -0.40 10.49 3.86
C ILE A 50 0.77 9.53 3.64
N MET A 51 1.96 10.06 3.33
CA MET A 51 3.17 9.24 3.13
C MET A 51 3.55 8.44 4.37
N PHE A 52 3.23 8.94 5.55
CA PHE A 52 3.52 8.24 6.80
C PHE A 52 2.71 6.94 6.93
N THR A 53 1.58 6.84 6.25
CA THR A 53 0.75 5.63 6.26
C THR A 53 1.37 4.47 5.46
N ILE A 54 2.24 4.76 4.48
CA ILE A 54 2.85 3.75 3.62
C ILE A 54 3.74 2.77 4.42
N PRO A 55 4.69 3.22 5.26
CA PRO A 55 5.47 2.31 6.08
C PRO A 55 4.62 1.46 7.03
N LEU A 56 3.54 2.04 7.56
CA LEU A 56 2.61 1.33 8.43
C LEU A 56 1.89 0.21 7.69
N ALA A 57 1.45 0.46 6.46
CA ALA A 57 0.82 -0.54 5.61
C ALA A 57 1.81 -1.65 5.24
N PHE A 58 3.05 -1.30 4.96
CA PHE A 58 4.12 -2.27 4.67
C PHE A 58 4.37 -3.20 5.86
N THR A 59 4.31 -2.67 7.08
CA THR A 59 4.40 -3.49 8.29
C THR A 59 3.31 -4.56 8.31
N GLY A 60 2.09 -4.20 7.97
CA GLY A 60 0.97 -5.15 7.86
C GLY A 60 1.21 -6.23 6.81
N GLY A 61 1.75 -5.85 5.64
CA GLY A 61 2.11 -6.79 4.59
C GLY A 61 3.20 -7.77 5.02
N LEU A 62 4.23 -7.27 5.72
CA LEU A 62 5.30 -8.12 6.26
C LEU A 62 4.79 -9.08 7.31
N PHE A 63 3.91 -8.65 8.20
CA PHE A 63 3.27 -9.53 9.17
C PHE A 63 2.44 -10.64 8.49
N ALA A 64 1.70 -10.31 7.45
CA ALA A 64 0.93 -11.28 6.70
C ALA A 64 1.83 -12.35 6.06
N LEU A 65 2.96 -11.94 5.48
CA LEU A 65 3.95 -12.87 4.93
C LEU A 65 4.55 -13.77 6.03
N TYR A 66 4.85 -13.20 7.17
CA TYR A 66 5.40 -13.93 8.31
C TYR A 66 4.42 -15.00 8.82
N PHE A 67 3.16 -14.63 9.02
CA PHE A 67 2.14 -15.56 9.52
C PHE A 67 1.81 -16.68 8.54
N THR A 68 1.89 -16.40 7.24
CA THR A 68 1.62 -17.42 6.21
C THR A 68 2.86 -18.25 5.86
N GLY A 69 4.02 -17.88 6.37
CA GLY A 69 5.28 -18.57 6.09
C GLY A 69 5.83 -18.38 4.68
N ASN A 70 5.35 -17.39 3.95
CA ASN A 70 5.85 -17.04 2.64
C ASN A 70 7.09 -16.14 2.74
N GLU A 71 8.00 -16.31 1.78
CA GLU A 71 9.20 -15.50 1.71
C GLU A 71 8.95 -14.20 0.96
N VAL A 72 9.77 -13.19 1.26
CA VAL A 72 9.77 -11.94 0.50
C VAL A 72 10.37 -12.22 -0.88
N SER A 73 9.53 -12.29 -1.89
CA SER A 73 9.91 -12.53 -3.28
C SER A 73 9.70 -11.27 -4.13
N VAL A 74 10.14 -11.32 -5.38
CA VAL A 74 9.88 -10.25 -6.36
C VAL A 74 8.38 -10.00 -6.51
N VAL A 75 7.58 -11.08 -6.50
CA VAL A 75 6.12 -11.00 -6.60
C VAL A 75 5.52 -10.31 -5.36
N ALA A 76 6.06 -10.60 -4.17
CA ALA A 76 5.66 -9.90 -2.95
C ALA A 76 6.00 -8.40 -3.01
N MET A 77 7.13 -8.04 -3.58
CA MET A 77 7.52 -6.62 -3.79
C MET A 77 6.54 -5.90 -4.71
N ILE A 78 6.05 -6.56 -5.76
CA ILE A 78 4.99 -6.01 -6.62
C ILE A 78 3.72 -5.77 -5.79
N GLY A 79 3.39 -6.67 -4.88
CA GLY A 79 2.28 -6.51 -3.94
C GLY A 79 2.44 -5.28 -3.05
N PHE A 80 3.64 -5.00 -2.58
CA PHE A 80 3.94 -3.78 -1.80
C PHE A 80 3.73 -2.51 -2.62
N VAL A 81 4.13 -2.51 -3.90
CA VAL A 81 3.91 -1.36 -4.79
C VAL A 81 2.41 -1.10 -4.99
N MET A 82 1.64 -2.16 -5.25
CA MET A 82 0.18 -2.06 -5.37
C MET A 82 -0.46 -1.55 -4.08
N LEU A 83 -0.02 -2.09 -2.95
CA LEU A 83 -0.51 -1.72 -1.63
C LEU A 83 -0.28 -0.24 -1.34
N ALA A 84 0.92 0.27 -1.65
CA ALA A 84 1.24 1.68 -1.49
C ALA A 84 0.28 2.57 -2.27
N GLY A 85 0.00 2.22 -3.53
CA GLY A 85 -0.94 2.96 -4.37
C GLY A 85 -2.35 2.99 -3.79
N ILE A 86 -2.85 1.86 -3.32
CA ILE A 86 -4.20 1.75 -2.75
C ILE A 86 -4.32 2.58 -1.47
N ILE A 87 -3.36 2.44 -0.57
CA ILE A 87 -3.36 3.14 0.73
C ILE A 87 -3.24 4.65 0.55
N VAL A 88 -2.35 5.10 -0.34
CA VAL A 88 -2.18 6.52 -0.65
C VAL A 88 -3.46 7.09 -1.25
N ASN A 89 -4.10 6.38 -2.17
CA ASN A 89 -5.37 6.83 -2.74
C ASN A 89 -6.45 7.02 -1.68
N ASN A 90 -6.59 6.08 -0.77
CA ASN A 90 -7.53 6.18 0.35
C ASN A 90 -7.21 7.37 1.26
N GLY A 91 -5.94 7.57 1.57
CA GLY A 91 -5.47 8.70 2.37
C GLY A 91 -5.74 10.05 1.70
N ILE A 92 -5.48 10.15 0.39
CA ILE A 92 -5.73 11.37 -0.38
C ILE A 92 -7.21 11.77 -0.32
N VAL A 93 -8.10 10.82 -0.57
CA VAL A 93 -9.56 11.07 -0.55
C VAL A 93 -10.00 11.57 0.82
N MET A 94 -9.52 10.96 1.88
CA MET A 94 -9.89 11.33 3.25
C MET A 94 -9.38 12.73 3.63
N VAL A 95 -8.10 13.00 3.38
CA VAL A 95 -7.48 14.30 3.72
C VAL A 95 -8.07 15.43 2.88
N ASP A 96 -8.30 15.18 1.60
CA ASP A 96 -8.93 16.17 0.71
C ASP A 96 -10.31 16.57 1.22
N PHE A 97 -11.12 15.60 1.63
CA PHE A 97 -12.45 15.85 2.16
C PHE A 97 -12.40 16.64 3.48
N ILE A 98 -11.47 16.30 4.38
CA ILE A 98 -11.24 17.06 5.61
C ILE A 98 -10.88 18.52 5.28
N ASN A 99 -9.99 18.74 4.34
CA ASN A 99 -9.58 20.07 3.92
C ASN A 99 -10.74 20.87 3.31
N GLN A 100 -11.60 20.23 2.52
CA GLN A 100 -12.79 20.86 1.95
C GLN A 100 -13.77 21.31 3.05
N LEU A 101 -14.01 20.49 4.05
CA LEU A 101 -14.87 20.84 5.18
C LEU A 101 -14.29 21.98 6.00
N ARG A 102 -12.97 22.01 6.20
CA ARG A 102 -12.29 23.11 6.89
C ARG A 102 -12.38 24.42 6.13
N ARG A 103 -12.26 24.39 4.80
CA ARG A 103 -12.43 25.57 3.94
C ARG A 103 -13.84 26.11 4.00
N GLY A 104 -14.83 25.24 4.23
CA GLY A 104 -16.23 25.61 4.42
C GLY A 104 -16.56 26.24 5.79
N GLY A 105 -15.55 26.48 6.64
CA GLY A 105 -15.71 27.11 7.94
C GLY A 105 -15.94 26.15 9.11
N MET A 106 -15.85 24.84 8.89
CA MET A 106 -16.00 23.84 9.95
C MET A 106 -14.74 23.75 10.80
N GLU A 107 -14.91 23.58 12.12
CA GLU A 107 -13.79 23.37 13.02
C GLU A 107 -13.04 22.07 12.68
N LYS A 108 -11.74 22.01 12.97
CA LYS A 108 -10.88 20.86 12.68
C LYS A 108 -11.45 19.56 13.24
N LYS A 109 -11.92 19.59 14.48
CA LYS A 109 -12.47 18.42 15.16
C LYS A 109 -13.76 17.92 14.49
N ASP A 110 -14.66 18.82 14.19
CA ASP A 110 -15.93 18.50 13.54
C ASP A 110 -15.71 18.04 12.08
N ALA A 111 -14.77 18.64 11.37
CA ALA A 111 -14.38 18.23 10.02
C ALA A 111 -13.85 16.80 9.99
N ILE A 112 -13.03 16.41 10.95
CA ILE A 112 -12.50 15.05 11.07
C ILE A 112 -13.62 14.04 11.34
N ILE A 113 -14.52 14.35 12.25
CA ILE A 113 -15.66 13.48 12.60
C ILE A 113 -16.58 13.30 11.40
N GLU A 114 -16.93 14.38 10.73
CA GLU A 114 -17.81 14.35 9.54
C GLU A 114 -17.16 13.59 8.39
N SER A 115 -15.87 13.82 8.16
CA SER A 115 -15.08 13.10 7.14
C SER A 115 -15.05 11.59 7.45
N GLY A 116 -14.83 11.21 8.70
CA GLY A 116 -14.85 9.83 9.13
C GLY A 116 -16.20 9.17 8.86
N LYS A 117 -17.28 9.83 9.19
CA LYS A 117 -18.63 9.31 8.94
C LYS A 117 -18.97 9.18 7.45
N THR A 118 -18.59 10.16 6.65
CA THR A 118 -18.96 10.22 5.23
C THR A 118 -18.07 9.31 4.38
N ARG A 119 -16.77 9.23 4.68
CA ARG A 119 -15.80 8.50 3.86
C ARG A 119 -15.50 7.09 4.36
N LEU A 120 -15.92 6.75 5.56
CA LEU A 120 -15.71 5.40 6.11
C LEU A 120 -16.34 4.32 5.21
N ARG A 121 -17.56 4.55 4.78
CA ARG A 121 -18.28 3.58 3.95
C ARG A 121 -17.63 3.32 2.59
N PRO A 122 -17.30 4.36 1.77
CA PRO A 122 -16.60 4.14 0.51
C PRO A 122 -15.22 3.47 0.69
N ILE A 123 -14.45 3.86 1.68
CA ILE A 123 -13.13 3.27 1.96
C ILE A 123 -13.26 1.80 2.33
N LEU A 124 -14.20 1.47 3.22
CA LEU A 124 -14.45 0.08 3.61
C LEU A 124 -14.96 -0.76 2.46
N MET A 125 -15.83 -0.22 1.61
CA MET A 125 -16.32 -0.93 0.42
C MET A 125 -15.19 -1.28 -0.53
N THR A 126 -14.32 -0.32 -0.83
CA THR A 126 -13.14 -0.54 -1.69
C THR A 126 -12.19 -1.56 -1.07
N ALA A 127 -11.89 -1.42 0.21
CA ALA A 127 -10.99 -2.33 0.92
C ALA A 127 -11.55 -3.76 0.95
N LEU A 128 -12.82 -3.93 1.31
CA LEU A 128 -13.46 -5.24 1.37
C LEU A 128 -13.54 -5.89 -0.01
N THR A 129 -13.88 -5.13 -1.05
CA THR A 129 -13.92 -5.64 -2.42
C THR A 129 -12.55 -6.14 -2.88
N THR A 130 -11.51 -5.37 -2.63
CA THR A 130 -10.14 -5.74 -2.97
C THR A 130 -9.68 -6.97 -2.17
N ILE A 131 -9.97 -7.00 -0.88
CA ILE A 131 -9.63 -8.13 0.00
C ILE A 131 -10.31 -9.40 -0.47
N LEU A 132 -11.61 -9.36 -0.76
CA LEU A 132 -12.37 -10.51 -1.25
C LEU A 132 -11.84 -10.99 -2.61
N SER A 133 -11.54 -10.05 -3.52
CA SER A 133 -10.98 -10.37 -4.83
C SER A 133 -9.61 -11.04 -4.71
N MET A 134 -8.74 -10.51 -3.86
CA MET A 134 -7.39 -11.05 -3.68
C MET A 134 -7.37 -12.31 -2.81
N SER A 135 -8.39 -12.54 -1.98
CA SER A 135 -8.46 -13.72 -1.12
C SER A 135 -8.48 -15.02 -1.92
N THR A 136 -9.11 -15.03 -3.08
CA THR A 136 -9.11 -16.19 -3.99
C THR A 136 -7.70 -16.56 -4.44
N MET A 137 -6.88 -15.56 -4.74
CA MET A 137 -5.47 -15.77 -5.10
C MET A 137 -4.63 -16.14 -3.88
N ALA A 138 -4.91 -15.55 -2.73
CA ALA A 138 -4.17 -15.80 -1.50
C ALA A 138 -4.36 -17.24 -0.99
N VAL A 139 -5.54 -17.81 -1.22
CA VAL A 139 -5.85 -19.21 -0.86
C VAL A 139 -5.25 -20.19 -1.88
N GLY A 140 -4.88 -19.71 -3.06
CA GLY A 140 -4.26 -20.55 -4.08
C GLY A 140 -5.28 -21.34 -4.90
N LEU A 141 -6.50 -20.81 -5.06
CA LEU A 141 -7.55 -21.44 -5.87
C LEU A 141 -7.36 -21.09 -7.34
N GLY A 142 -6.93 -22.07 -8.11
CA GLY A 142 -6.75 -21.92 -9.56
C GLY A 142 -5.33 -22.24 -10.01
N GLU A 143 -5.20 -22.66 -11.26
CA GLU A 143 -3.91 -22.97 -11.86
C GLU A 143 -3.08 -21.71 -12.01
N GLY A 144 -1.83 -21.73 -11.51
CA GLY A 144 -0.91 -20.59 -11.55
C GLY A 144 -1.10 -19.57 -10.44
N SER A 145 -2.11 -19.70 -9.59
CA SER A 145 -2.34 -18.80 -8.46
C SER A 145 -1.22 -18.87 -7.42
N GLU A 146 -0.53 -20.02 -7.33
CA GLU A 146 0.58 -20.23 -6.40
C GLU A 146 1.71 -19.22 -6.62
N MET A 147 1.97 -18.85 -7.87
CA MET A 147 3.02 -17.87 -8.19
C MET A 147 2.66 -16.46 -7.73
N MET A 148 1.37 -16.13 -7.74
CA MET A 148 0.87 -14.80 -7.35
C MET A 148 0.41 -14.74 -5.89
N GLN A 149 0.45 -15.86 -5.19
CA GLN A 149 0.03 -15.95 -3.80
C GLN A 149 0.73 -14.96 -2.86
N PRO A 150 2.07 -14.78 -2.90
CA PRO A 150 2.73 -13.80 -2.04
C PRO A 150 2.24 -12.37 -2.27
N MET A 151 1.98 -11.99 -3.51
CA MET A 151 1.45 -10.67 -3.86
C MET A 151 0.07 -10.46 -3.24
N ALA A 152 -0.81 -11.45 -3.37
CA ALA A 152 -2.16 -11.40 -2.82
C ALA A 152 -2.14 -11.33 -1.29
N ILE A 153 -1.28 -12.10 -0.64
CA ILE A 153 -1.12 -12.11 0.83
C ILE A 153 -0.64 -10.74 1.33
N VAL A 154 0.38 -10.17 0.71
CA VAL A 154 0.89 -8.84 1.05
C VAL A 154 -0.22 -7.80 0.91
N THR A 155 -0.93 -7.83 -0.21
CA THR A 155 -1.99 -6.86 -0.49
C THR A 155 -3.14 -6.97 0.51
N VAL A 156 -3.60 -8.17 0.79
CA VAL A 156 -4.71 -8.40 1.75
C VAL A 156 -4.30 -8.00 3.17
N GLY A 157 -3.18 -8.50 3.65
CA GLY A 157 -2.70 -8.21 5.01
C GLY A 157 -2.36 -6.74 5.21
N GLY A 158 -1.65 -6.16 4.26
CA GLY A 158 -1.29 -4.75 4.28
C GLY A 158 -2.50 -3.84 4.15
N LEU A 159 -3.48 -4.21 3.35
CA LEU A 159 -4.70 -3.44 3.17
C LEU A 159 -5.58 -3.46 4.42
N LEU A 160 -5.75 -4.62 5.06
CA LEU A 160 -6.45 -4.72 6.35
C LEU A 160 -5.81 -3.83 7.40
N TYR A 161 -4.52 -4.03 7.62
CA TYR A 161 -3.77 -3.30 8.63
C TYR A 161 -3.66 -1.80 8.29
N GLY A 162 -3.33 -1.50 7.06
CA GLY A 162 -3.17 -0.13 6.58
C GLY A 162 -4.46 0.65 6.55
N THR A 163 -5.59 0.03 6.19
CA THR A 163 -6.90 0.69 6.22
C THR A 163 -7.30 1.04 7.64
N LEU A 164 -7.14 0.11 8.58
CA LEU A 164 -7.42 0.37 9.99
C LEU A 164 -6.55 1.50 10.53
N LEU A 165 -5.25 1.47 10.24
CA LEU A 165 -4.33 2.52 10.68
C LEU A 165 -4.61 3.86 10.00
N THR A 166 -4.93 3.86 8.70
CA THR A 166 -5.27 5.10 7.99
C THR A 166 -6.49 5.76 8.62
N LEU A 167 -7.51 4.99 8.97
CA LEU A 167 -8.72 5.51 9.60
C LEU A 167 -8.45 6.07 11.02
N ILE A 168 -7.42 5.58 11.68
CA ILE A 168 -7.05 6.01 13.04
C ILE A 168 -5.99 7.11 13.00
N VAL A 169 -4.90 6.89 12.25
CA VAL A 169 -3.70 7.74 12.26
C VAL A 169 -3.93 9.07 11.54
N VAL A 170 -4.58 9.05 10.38
CA VAL A 170 -4.80 10.27 9.58
C VAL A 170 -5.63 11.31 10.35
N PRO A 171 -6.76 10.95 11.01
CA PRO A 171 -7.49 11.90 11.83
C PRO A 171 -6.72 12.39 13.07
N CYS A 172 -5.83 11.55 13.62
CA CYS A 172 -5.05 11.91 14.81
C CYS A 172 -3.94 12.92 14.55
N ILE A 173 -3.46 12.96 13.32
CA ILE A 173 -2.41 13.90 12.91
C ILE A 173 -3.07 15.16 12.32
#